data_cceec27d24e6a0657a890576f7dfdb90
#
_entry.id   cceec27d24e6a0657a890576f7dfdb90
#
_cell.length_a   1.000
_cell.length_b   1.000
_cell.length_c   1.000
_cell.angle_alpha   90.00
_cell.angle_beta   90.00
_cell.angle_gamma   90.00
#
_symmetry.space_group_name_H-M   'P 1'
#
loop_
_entity.id
_entity.type
_entity.pdbx_description
1 polymer ?
#
loop_
_entity_poly.entity_id
_entity_poly.type
_entity_poly.pdbx_seq_one_letter_code
_entity_poly.pdbx_strand_id
1 'polypeptide(L)'
;MIVKIKSTIQIKQISGLIFSLICIFVCNNHNVFAESLSMTLNGVDAGNELNFDFDKGAHEAAKARDILMNIRTDNRSGYKVMISSAGADSILKPSQSDNTGRIMPLSTSKTLANFSEKEWGVSIDQTNFLALPGSSSPMLVVDKTTASAPGIDDSSGAGIPKISVGVRAGGDLVEDTYSGNILITVITNPVLKTATFKKNNNTTPLYSGGNNYRAPFLRCPTTLYIFQRANQLEAGIGSILNEAETGSDLPIYVWNGSKDGKNYVYWYSEADIVYAPEDATLWLSREASFKGNNTSCFGEIDLDGIDFSKTEKMDSIFSQDTYALLSTSPNLKILHLENINTAKNAEAAFAYTNLRGLDMSKVTFENATSFMHAFYKATADANADFSNLKGGNVTTMEKMFYMFKGPLNLSLSSLNTSAVTNMKDMFRNLAATKSIDASSFNTENVTDMNGMFAAMSYVETIDVSGFNTKNVTDMSMMFYSNSRLKTIYGPEEFDRTNLSLSTNMFGNCSHLVGGANWSYNAANIDASYAKIGKPGLRGYFKAKP
;
A
#
# COMPACT_ATOMS: atom_id res chain seq x y z
N MET A 1 -39.41 -21.93 34.71
CA MET A 1 -37.97 -22.24 34.52
C MET A 1 -37.27 -20.98 34.11
N ILE A 2 -36.23 -20.58 34.81
CA ILE A 2 -35.49 -19.38 34.51
C ILE A 2 -34.12 -19.80 33.97
N VAL A 3 -33.74 -19.33 32.77
CA VAL A 3 -32.38 -19.48 32.26
C VAL A 3 -31.67 -18.16 32.48
N LYS A 4 -30.61 -18.18 33.31
CA LYS A 4 -29.78 -17.02 33.62
C LYS A 4 -28.44 -17.14 32.96
N ILE A 5 -28.06 -16.16 32.15
CA ILE A 5 -26.73 -16.04 31.60
C ILE A 5 -26.11 -14.79 32.22
N LYS A 6 -25.04 -15.00 33.00
CA LYS A 6 -24.32 -13.91 33.63
C LYS A 6 -23.20 -13.46 32.74
N SER A 7 -23.18 -12.19 32.40
CA SER A 7 -22.05 -11.56 31.70
C SER A 7 -21.04 -11.03 32.70
N THR A 8 -19.82 -11.58 32.67
CA THR A 8 -18.71 -11.06 33.47
C THR A 8 -17.84 -10.18 32.60
N ILE A 9 -17.69 -8.92 32.99
CA ILE A 9 -16.85 -7.96 32.29
C ILE A 9 -15.43 -8.04 32.86
N GLN A 10 -14.44 -8.32 32.02
CA GLN A 10 -13.04 -8.05 32.32
C GLN A 10 -12.52 -6.96 31.39
N ILE A 11 -12.13 -5.83 31.98
CA ILE A 11 -11.43 -4.77 31.29
C ILE A 11 -9.95 -4.98 31.56
N LYS A 12 -9.18 -5.33 30.52
CA LYS A 12 -7.72 -5.40 30.58
C LYS A 12 -7.15 -4.23 29.80
N GLN A 13 -6.54 -3.31 30.51
CA GLN A 13 -5.62 -2.34 29.94
C GLN A 13 -4.27 -3.03 29.70
N ILE A 14 -3.90 -3.25 28.45
CA ILE A 14 -2.57 -3.71 28.07
C ILE A 14 -1.89 -2.52 27.38
N SER A 15 -1.22 -1.69 28.17
CA SER A 15 -0.15 -0.83 27.66
C SER A 15 1.02 -1.76 27.30
N GLY A 16 1.55 -1.61 26.06
CA GLY A 16 2.51 -2.51 25.46
C GLY A 16 3.68 -2.94 26.34
N LEU A 17 4.06 -4.18 26.16
CA LEU A 17 5.19 -4.97 26.65
C LEU A 17 4.87 -5.94 27.79
N ILE A 18 4.91 -7.21 27.38
CA ILE A 18 5.10 -8.33 28.31
C ILE A 18 6.51 -8.25 28.90
N PHE A 19 6.62 -7.80 30.14
CA PHE A 19 7.61 -8.27 31.08
C PHE A 19 7.05 -8.18 32.51
N SER A 20 6.84 -9.32 33.14
CA SER A 20 6.62 -9.38 34.56
C SER A 20 7.95 -9.02 35.25
N LEU A 21 7.97 -8.08 36.08
CA LEU A 21 8.33 -8.03 37.50
C LEU A 21 8.70 -6.61 37.97
N ILE A 22 8.04 -6.22 39.06
CA ILE A 22 8.49 -5.24 40.08
C ILE A 22 8.51 -3.76 39.69
N CYS A 23 7.51 -3.07 40.21
CA CYS A 23 7.52 -1.62 40.45
C CYS A 23 8.71 -1.20 41.32
N ILE A 24 9.53 -0.27 40.82
CA ILE A 24 10.17 0.75 41.62
C ILE A 24 10.03 2.10 40.91
N PHE A 25 9.44 3.04 41.63
CA PHE A 25 9.21 4.42 41.23
C PHE A 25 10.53 5.15 40.95
N VAL A 26 10.61 5.83 39.79
CA VAL A 26 11.27 7.13 39.68
C VAL A 26 10.41 8.02 38.79
N CYS A 27 9.74 8.99 39.42
CA CYS A 27 9.12 10.11 38.74
C CYS A 27 10.18 10.99 38.07
N ASN A 28 10.09 11.20 36.76
CA ASN A 28 10.50 12.46 36.14
C ASN A 28 9.55 12.78 34.98
N ASN A 29 8.87 13.90 35.16
CA ASN A 29 8.04 14.67 34.30
C ASN A 29 8.08 14.34 32.79
N HIS A 30 7.21 13.45 32.33
CA HIS A 30 6.60 13.51 31.02
C HIS A 30 5.11 13.21 31.18
N ASN A 31 4.26 14.07 30.66
CA ASN A 31 2.81 13.90 30.63
C ASN A 31 2.47 12.59 29.93
N VAL A 32 2.39 11.52 30.68
CA VAL A 32 1.75 10.27 30.23
C VAL A 32 0.25 10.58 30.29
N PHE A 33 -0.38 10.82 29.15
CA PHE A 33 -1.83 10.80 29.05
C PHE A 33 -2.27 9.40 29.47
N ALA A 34 -2.95 9.29 30.62
CA ALA A 34 -3.54 8.05 31.06
C ALA A 34 -4.63 7.68 30.04
N GLU A 35 -4.41 6.61 29.29
CA GLU A 35 -5.44 6.07 28.41
C GLU A 35 -6.63 5.62 29.25
N SER A 36 -7.80 6.18 28.95
CA SER A 36 -9.03 5.75 29.59
C SER A 36 -9.69 4.67 28.74
N LEU A 37 -10.17 3.63 29.38
CA LEU A 37 -11.00 2.62 28.76
C LEU A 37 -12.18 2.33 29.69
N SER A 38 -13.39 2.54 29.21
CA SER A 38 -14.60 2.18 29.95
C SER A 38 -15.59 1.47 29.03
N MET A 39 -16.38 0.59 29.62
CA MET A 39 -17.47 -0.10 28.92
C MET A 39 -18.71 -0.18 29.83
N THR A 40 -19.86 0.10 29.24
CA THR A 40 -21.16 -0.17 29.86
C THR A 40 -21.98 -1.10 28.98
N LEU A 41 -22.80 -1.94 29.60
CA LEU A 41 -23.71 -2.85 28.89
C LEU A 41 -25.14 -2.35 29.00
N ASN A 42 -25.84 -2.39 27.87
CA ASN A 42 -27.28 -2.16 27.80
C ASN A 42 -28.00 -3.43 27.29
N GLY A 43 -29.28 -3.56 27.58
CA GLY A 43 -30.06 -4.76 27.21
C GLY A 43 -29.91 -5.92 28.21
N VAL A 44 -29.21 -5.70 29.32
CA VAL A 44 -29.03 -6.66 30.41
C VAL A 44 -29.87 -6.25 31.63
N ASP A 45 -30.25 -7.24 32.46
CA ASP A 45 -30.96 -7.04 33.72
C ASP A 45 -29.97 -6.66 34.85
N ALA A 46 -30.48 -6.43 36.06
CA ALA A 46 -29.65 -6.10 37.21
C ALA A 46 -28.57 -7.15 37.45
N GLY A 47 -27.34 -6.70 37.76
CA GLY A 47 -26.18 -7.60 37.94
C GLY A 47 -25.55 -8.10 36.66
N ASN A 48 -25.82 -7.46 35.51
CA ASN A 48 -25.36 -7.87 34.17
C ASN A 48 -25.84 -9.28 33.78
N GLU A 49 -27.07 -9.60 34.11
CA GLU A 49 -27.69 -10.87 33.79
C GLU A 49 -28.61 -10.75 32.55
N LEU A 50 -28.73 -11.85 31.79
CA LEU A 50 -29.75 -12.04 30.76
C LEU A 50 -30.70 -13.13 31.24
N ASN A 51 -31.94 -12.77 31.53
CA ASN A 51 -32.94 -13.72 32.00
C ASN A 51 -33.83 -14.15 30.83
N PHE A 52 -34.02 -15.45 30.67
CA PHE A 52 -34.94 -16.06 29.71
C PHE A 52 -35.92 -16.93 30.49
N ASP A 53 -37.20 -16.58 30.44
CA ASP A 53 -38.26 -17.31 31.10
C ASP A 53 -38.92 -18.26 30.11
N PHE A 54 -39.10 -19.52 30.49
CA PHE A 54 -39.77 -20.56 29.72
C PHE A 54 -40.78 -21.26 30.60
N ASP A 55 -41.96 -21.56 30.03
CA ASP A 55 -43.02 -22.28 30.76
C ASP A 55 -42.66 -23.76 30.95
N LYS A 56 -43.00 -24.31 32.10
CA LYS A 56 -42.74 -25.70 32.44
C LYS A 56 -43.52 -26.64 31.51
N GLY A 57 -42.81 -27.60 30.92
CA GLY A 57 -43.40 -28.59 30.03
C GLY A 57 -43.79 -28.06 28.65
N ALA A 58 -43.53 -26.80 28.33
CA ALA A 58 -43.81 -26.24 27.03
C ALA A 58 -42.63 -26.44 26.05
N HIS A 59 -42.97 -26.75 24.80
CA HIS A 59 -42.00 -26.79 23.69
C HIS A 59 -41.95 -25.41 23.00
N GLU A 60 -41.48 -24.40 23.72
CA GLU A 60 -41.43 -23.03 23.21
C GLU A 60 -40.41 -22.84 22.10
N ALA A 61 -40.63 -21.82 21.27
CA ALA A 61 -39.64 -21.35 20.31
C ALA A 61 -38.40 -20.80 21.02
N ALA A 62 -37.27 -20.77 20.31
CA ALA A 62 -36.04 -20.13 20.81
C ALA A 62 -36.26 -18.63 21.05
N LYS A 63 -35.71 -18.12 22.15
CA LYS A 63 -35.75 -16.70 22.53
C LYS A 63 -34.36 -16.11 22.38
N ALA A 64 -34.27 -14.85 21.98
CA ALA A 64 -33.00 -14.14 21.91
C ALA A 64 -33.08 -12.78 22.61
N ARG A 65 -31.96 -12.35 23.18
CA ARG A 65 -31.75 -11.02 23.74
C ARG A 65 -30.43 -10.45 23.29
N ASP A 66 -30.38 -9.13 23.15
CA ASP A 66 -29.19 -8.38 22.70
C ASP A 66 -28.48 -7.74 23.88
N ILE A 67 -27.14 -7.80 23.82
CA ILE A 67 -26.26 -7.05 24.68
C ILE A 67 -25.61 -5.96 23.81
N LEU A 68 -25.86 -4.69 24.15
CA LEU A 68 -25.24 -3.54 23.51
C LEU A 68 -24.05 -3.07 24.36
N MET A 69 -22.90 -2.88 23.73
CA MET A 69 -21.66 -2.52 24.42
C MET A 69 -21.27 -1.07 24.10
N ASN A 70 -21.49 -0.15 25.04
CA ASN A 70 -21.02 1.22 24.92
C ASN A 70 -19.58 1.30 25.41
N ILE A 71 -18.65 1.56 24.51
CA ILE A 71 -17.20 1.58 24.78
C ILE A 71 -16.71 3.01 24.59
N ARG A 72 -15.97 3.51 25.58
CA ARG A 72 -15.29 4.81 25.54
C ARG A 72 -13.81 4.60 25.74
N THR A 73 -13.00 5.17 24.87
CA THR A 73 -11.54 5.20 24.99
C THR A 73 -10.98 6.46 24.36
N ASP A 74 -9.92 6.99 24.97
CA ASP A 74 -9.07 8.05 24.39
C ASP A 74 -7.90 7.46 23.59
N ASN A 75 -7.83 6.13 23.47
CA ASN A 75 -6.80 5.44 22.72
C ASN A 75 -6.96 5.68 21.21
N ARG A 76 -5.97 6.36 20.60
CA ARG A 76 -5.94 6.69 19.15
C ARG A 76 -5.88 5.45 18.25
N SER A 77 -5.36 4.35 18.73
CA SER A 77 -5.25 3.07 17.99
C SER A 77 -6.50 2.20 18.11
N GLY A 78 -7.53 2.66 18.83
CA GLY A 78 -8.79 1.97 18.97
C GLY A 78 -8.77 0.82 19.99
N TYR A 79 -9.64 -0.17 19.78
CA TYR A 79 -9.83 -1.28 20.73
C TYR A 79 -10.33 -2.54 20.02
N LYS A 80 -10.16 -3.68 20.71
CA LYS A 80 -10.76 -4.97 20.33
C LYS A 80 -11.74 -5.43 21.39
N VAL A 81 -12.85 -6.04 20.96
CA VAL A 81 -13.81 -6.72 21.82
C VAL A 81 -13.80 -8.19 21.49
N MET A 82 -13.61 -9.01 22.48
CA MET A 82 -13.63 -10.47 22.36
C MET A 82 -14.65 -11.06 23.34
N ILE A 83 -15.23 -12.20 22.97
CA ILE A 83 -16.13 -12.96 23.83
C ILE A 83 -15.68 -14.40 23.95
N SER A 84 -15.87 -14.97 25.13
CA SER A 84 -15.64 -16.39 25.40
C SER A 84 -16.50 -16.87 26.56
N SER A 85 -16.54 -18.18 26.80
CA SER A 85 -17.01 -18.70 28.08
C SER A 85 -16.01 -18.37 29.19
N ALA A 86 -16.47 -18.23 30.43
CA ALA A 86 -15.59 -18.01 31.58
C ALA A 86 -14.83 -19.28 32.00
N GLY A 87 -15.15 -20.44 31.43
CA GLY A 87 -14.56 -21.74 31.72
C GLY A 87 -14.18 -22.50 30.46
N ALA A 88 -13.77 -23.74 30.65
CA ALA A 88 -13.40 -24.63 29.55
C ALA A 88 -14.61 -25.09 28.70
N ASP A 89 -15.81 -25.06 29.28
CA ASP A 89 -17.05 -25.41 28.59
C ASP A 89 -18.06 -24.24 28.62
N SER A 90 -18.99 -24.25 27.69
CA SER A 90 -20.07 -23.28 27.58
C SER A 90 -21.44 -23.90 27.87
N ILE A 91 -21.49 -25.00 28.63
CA ILE A 91 -22.75 -25.68 29.00
C ILE A 91 -23.48 -24.86 30.06
N LEU A 92 -24.80 -24.60 29.87
CA LEU A 92 -25.62 -24.02 30.91
C LEU A 92 -26.02 -25.13 31.90
N LYS A 93 -25.69 -24.93 33.17
CA LYS A 93 -25.86 -25.90 34.24
C LYS A 93 -26.98 -25.47 35.21
N PRO A 94 -27.76 -26.42 35.76
CA PRO A 94 -28.75 -26.11 36.75
C PRO A 94 -28.15 -25.66 38.08
N SER A 95 -28.92 -24.91 38.87
CA SER A 95 -28.50 -24.43 40.18
C SER A 95 -28.60 -25.52 41.26
N GLN A 96 -29.52 -26.48 41.09
CA GLN A 96 -29.71 -27.59 42.01
C GLN A 96 -28.77 -28.75 41.70
N SER A 97 -28.08 -29.27 42.67
CA SER A 97 -27.02 -30.27 42.50
C SER A 97 -27.48 -31.65 42.08
N ASP A 98 -28.73 -31.98 42.36
CA ASP A 98 -29.39 -33.25 42.00
C ASP A 98 -30.02 -33.21 40.58
N ASN A 99 -30.16 -32.04 40.01
CA ASN A 99 -30.62 -31.86 38.62
C ASN A 99 -29.50 -32.14 37.65
N THR A 100 -29.68 -33.15 36.80
CA THR A 100 -28.69 -33.52 35.73
C THR A 100 -29.00 -32.89 34.39
N GLY A 101 -30.05 -32.07 34.29
CA GLY A 101 -30.39 -31.34 33.05
C GLY A 101 -29.26 -30.43 32.57
N ARG A 102 -29.12 -30.26 31.27
CA ARG A 102 -28.12 -29.38 30.63
C ARG A 102 -28.73 -28.71 29.41
N ILE A 103 -28.36 -27.46 29.17
CA ILE A 103 -28.59 -26.79 27.88
C ILE A 103 -27.24 -26.67 27.20
N MET A 104 -27.10 -27.31 26.07
CA MET A 104 -25.84 -27.48 25.36
C MET A 104 -25.53 -26.30 24.44
N PRO A 105 -24.25 -25.91 24.24
CA PRO A 105 -23.91 -24.98 23.18
C PRO A 105 -24.20 -25.59 21.81
N LEU A 106 -24.46 -24.73 20.81
CA LEU A 106 -24.65 -25.16 19.43
C LEU A 106 -23.41 -25.95 18.94
N SER A 107 -23.61 -27.03 18.23
CA SER A 107 -22.53 -27.79 17.60
C SER A 107 -22.16 -27.27 16.21
N THR A 108 -23.10 -26.57 15.56
CA THR A 108 -22.93 -25.94 14.25
C THR A 108 -23.64 -24.59 14.23
N SER A 109 -23.30 -23.73 13.28
CA SER A 109 -24.01 -22.45 13.06
C SER A 109 -25.47 -22.68 12.71
N LYS A 110 -26.38 -21.96 13.37
CA LYS A 110 -27.81 -22.03 13.15
C LYS A 110 -28.47 -20.65 13.24
N THR A 111 -29.54 -20.44 12.47
CA THR A 111 -30.48 -19.34 12.75
C THR A 111 -31.31 -19.64 13.99
N LEU A 112 -31.80 -18.61 14.68
CA LEU A 112 -32.59 -18.78 15.91
C LEU A 112 -33.78 -19.73 15.74
N ALA A 113 -34.45 -19.65 14.59
CA ALA A 113 -35.62 -20.50 14.28
C ALA A 113 -35.27 -22.01 14.17
N ASN A 114 -34.00 -22.33 13.90
CA ASN A 114 -33.52 -23.69 13.70
C ASN A 114 -32.85 -24.31 14.95
N PHE A 115 -32.95 -23.65 16.10
CA PHE A 115 -32.45 -24.24 17.35
C PHE A 115 -33.21 -25.50 17.68
N SER A 116 -32.52 -26.56 18.00
CA SER A 116 -33.09 -27.72 18.64
C SER A 116 -33.38 -27.41 20.12
N GLU A 117 -34.22 -28.24 20.77
CA GLU A 117 -34.39 -28.10 22.22
C GLU A 117 -33.06 -28.31 22.97
N LYS A 118 -32.94 -27.61 24.09
CA LYS A 118 -31.71 -27.62 24.93
C LYS A 118 -30.46 -27.12 24.23
N GLU A 119 -30.62 -26.15 23.32
CA GLU A 119 -29.50 -25.49 22.65
C GLU A 119 -29.44 -23.99 23.01
N TRP A 120 -28.23 -23.46 23.01
CA TRP A 120 -27.96 -22.03 23.10
C TRP A 120 -26.73 -21.61 22.29
N GLY A 121 -26.64 -20.34 21.97
CA GLY A 121 -25.51 -19.79 21.24
C GLY A 121 -25.49 -18.27 21.23
N VAL A 122 -24.45 -17.73 20.63
CA VAL A 122 -24.23 -16.28 20.47
C VAL A 122 -24.13 -15.91 19.00
N SER A 123 -24.57 -14.71 18.65
CA SER A 123 -24.45 -14.16 17.30
C SER A 123 -23.87 -12.76 17.36
N ILE A 124 -22.94 -12.48 16.46
CA ILE A 124 -22.34 -11.14 16.25
C ILE A 124 -22.89 -10.48 14.98
N ASP A 125 -23.42 -11.25 14.04
CA ASP A 125 -24.07 -10.79 12.79
C ASP A 125 -25.59 -10.69 12.89
N GLN A 126 -26.15 -11.03 14.07
CA GLN A 126 -27.58 -11.03 14.39
C GLN A 126 -28.43 -12.03 13.60
N THR A 127 -27.81 -12.87 12.82
CA THR A 127 -28.50 -13.84 11.95
C THR A 127 -28.09 -15.27 12.29
N ASN A 128 -26.80 -15.51 12.41
CA ASN A 128 -26.23 -16.84 12.61
C ASN A 128 -25.67 -16.96 14.03
N PHE A 129 -26.20 -17.90 14.79
CA PHE A 129 -25.76 -18.21 16.14
C PHE A 129 -24.71 -19.32 16.11
N LEU A 130 -23.69 -19.18 16.92
CA LEU A 130 -22.56 -20.09 17.05
C LEU A 130 -22.39 -20.49 18.52
N ALA A 131 -21.66 -21.58 18.76
CA ALA A 131 -21.20 -21.91 20.09
C ALA A 131 -20.31 -20.78 20.65
N LEU A 132 -20.46 -20.46 21.91
CA LEU A 132 -19.52 -19.57 22.59
C LEU A 132 -18.19 -20.31 22.80
N PRO A 133 -17.06 -19.82 22.25
CA PRO A 133 -15.79 -20.50 22.39
C PRO A 133 -15.25 -20.47 23.83
N GLY A 134 -14.36 -21.37 24.16
CA GLY A 134 -13.67 -21.40 25.45
C GLY A 134 -12.72 -20.21 25.65
N SER A 135 -12.32 -19.97 26.88
CA SER A 135 -11.46 -18.84 27.27
C SER A 135 -10.07 -18.87 26.61
N SER A 136 -9.60 -20.03 26.15
CA SER A 136 -8.32 -20.18 25.44
C SER A 136 -8.32 -19.72 23.98
N SER A 137 -9.50 -19.54 23.38
CA SER A 137 -9.66 -19.16 21.98
C SER A 137 -10.85 -18.22 21.79
N PRO A 138 -10.84 -17.02 22.41
CA PRO A 138 -11.96 -16.09 22.37
C PRO A 138 -12.31 -15.66 20.95
N MET A 139 -13.61 -15.44 20.70
CA MET A 139 -14.11 -14.93 19.41
C MET A 139 -13.99 -13.43 19.37
N LEU A 140 -13.44 -12.90 18.29
CA LEU A 140 -13.37 -11.46 18.01
C LEU A 140 -14.75 -10.95 17.59
N VAL A 141 -15.27 -9.95 18.29
CA VAL A 141 -16.55 -9.28 18.00
C VAL A 141 -16.33 -8.00 17.21
N VAL A 142 -15.33 -7.22 17.61
CA VAL A 142 -14.98 -5.93 17.00
C VAL A 142 -13.48 -5.74 17.05
N ASP A 143 -12.92 -5.22 15.95
CA ASP A 143 -11.58 -4.68 15.86
C ASP A 143 -11.69 -3.26 15.26
N LYS A 144 -11.61 -2.25 16.11
CA LYS A 144 -11.53 -0.84 15.68
C LYS A 144 -10.07 -0.43 15.66
N THR A 145 -9.53 -0.27 14.45
CA THR A 145 -8.13 0.08 14.21
C THR A 145 -7.91 1.57 13.91
N THR A 146 -9.00 2.34 13.75
CA THR A 146 -8.91 3.77 13.46
C THR A 146 -9.07 4.60 14.72
N ALA A 147 -8.27 5.67 14.83
CA ALA A 147 -8.41 6.66 15.88
C ALA A 147 -9.84 7.19 15.94
N SER A 148 -10.53 6.94 17.03
CA SER A 148 -11.71 7.74 17.38
C SER A 148 -11.22 9.13 17.77
N ALA A 149 -11.92 10.21 17.36
CA ALA A 149 -11.58 11.54 17.88
C ALA A 149 -11.67 11.52 19.41
N PRO A 150 -10.85 12.31 20.13
CA PRO A 150 -10.88 12.31 21.59
C PRO A 150 -12.31 12.52 22.11
N GLY A 151 -12.80 11.58 22.91
CA GLY A 151 -14.13 11.66 23.52
C GLY A 151 -15.28 11.11 22.69
N ILE A 152 -15.05 10.34 21.63
CA ILE A 152 -16.13 9.67 20.91
C ILE A 152 -16.71 8.56 21.78
N ASP A 153 -17.95 8.77 22.10
CA ASP A 153 -18.87 7.82 22.71
C ASP A 153 -19.52 7.00 21.59
N ASP A 154 -19.21 5.72 21.47
CA ASP A 154 -19.90 4.82 20.55
C ASP A 154 -21.37 4.53 21.04
N SER A 155 -21.91 5.37 21.92
CA SER A 155 -23.22 5.20 22.52
C SER A 155 -24.40 5.56 21.61
N SER A 156 -24.16 6.20 20.45
CA SER A 156 -25.26 6.64 19.57
C SER A 156 -24.92 6.39 18.09
N GLY A 157 -25.54 5.40 17.47
CA GLY A 157 -25.53 5.24 16.02
C GLY A 157 -25.36 3.83 15.49
N ALA A 158 -25.34 3.69 14.17
CA ALA A 158 -25.13 2.45 13.43
C ALA A 158 -23.65 2.02 13.54
N GLY A 159 -23.28 1.35 14.63
CA GLY A 159 -21.90 0.89 14.84
C GLY A 159 -21.60 0.47 16.28
N ILE A 160 -22.61 0.53 17.17
CA ILE A 160 -22.47 0.02 18.54
C ILE A 160 -22.22 -1.50 18.47
N PRO A 161 -21.12 -2.00 19.07
CA PRO A 161 -20.90 -3.44 19.16
C PRO A 161 -22.05 -4.13 19.86
N LYS A 162 -22.58 -5.17 19.23
CA LYS A 162 -23.77 -5.86 19.69
C LYS A 162 -23.56 -7.38 19.62
N ILE A 163 -23.99 -8.08 20.66
CA ILE A 163 -24.03 -9.54 20.71
C ILE A 163 -25.47 -9.96 20.97
N SER A 164 -25.99 -10.88 20.16
CA SER A 164 -27.28 -11.53 20.44
C SER A 164 -27.01 -12.88 21.09
N VAL A 165 -27.73 -13.17 22.18
CA VAL A 165 -27.70 -14.45 22.87
C VAL A 165 -29.03 -15.15 22.63
N GLY A 166 -29.00 -16.36 22.05
CA GLY A 166 -30.19 -17.18 21.79
C GLY A 166 -30.20 -18.43 22.67
N VAL A 167 -31.38 -18.78 23.15
CA VAL A 167 -31.62 -19.97 23.97
C VAL A 167 -32.94 -20.63 23.56
N ARG A 168 -32.93 -21.97 23.48
CA ARG A 168 -34.14 -22.78 23.43
C ARG A 168 -34.11 -23.84 24.53
N ALA A 169 -35.01 -23.76 25.48
CA ALA A 169 -35.18 -24.77 26.50
C ALA A 169 -35.92 -26.00 25.94
N GLY A 170 -35.83 -27.14 26.61
CA GLY A 170 -36.62 -28.33 26.29
C GLY A 170 -37.74 -28.52 27.29
N GLY A 171 -38.92 -29.03 26.83
CA GLY A 171 -40.06 -29.26 27.67
C GLY A 171 -39.87 -30.32 28.77
N ASP A 172 -38.85 -31.16 28.65
CA ASP A 172 -38.48 -32.19 29.61
C ASP A 172 -37.44 -31.74 30.65
N LEU A 173 -36.98 -30.47 30.60
CA LEU A 173 -36.09 -29.93 31.62
C LEU A 173 -36.81 -29.75 32.96
N VAL A 174 -36.14 -30.13 34.04
CA VAL A 174 -36.63 -29.89 35.40
C VAL A 174 -36.71 -28.39 35.67
N GLU A 175 -37.73 -27.99 36.45
CA GLU A 175 -37.86 -26.60 36.88
C GLU A 175 -36.66 -26.19 37.76
N ASP A 176 -35.80 -25.34 37.22
CA ASP A 176 -34.59 -24.88 37.86
C ASP A 176 -34.08 -23.59 37.19
N THR A 177 -33.09 -22.98 37.78
CA THR A 177 -32.30 -21.91 37.12
C THR A 177 -31.08 -22.52 36.43
N TYR A 178 -31.04 -22.46 35.09
CA TYR A 178 -29.90 -22.89 34.30
C TYR A 178 -29.01 -21.69 34.00
N SER A 179 -27.77 -21.76 34.39
CA SER A 179 -26.85 -20.62 34.31
C SER A 179 -25.54 -20.92 33.60
N GLY A 180 -24.99 -19.90 32.97
CA GLY A 180 -23.66 -19.88 32.36
C GLY A 180 -23.10 -18.46 32.33
N ASN A 181 -21.81 -18.33 32.05
CA ASN A 181 -21.15 -17.05 32.03
C ASN A 181 -20.57 -16.74 30.64
N ILE A 182 -20.82 -15.52 30.16
CA ILE A 182 -20.18 -14.94 29.01
C ILE A 182 -19.10 -13.97 29.53
N LEU A 183 -17.86 -14.19 29.14
CA LEU A 183 -16.76 -13.28 29.39
C LEU A 183 -16.62 -12.33 28.21
N ILE A 184 -16.82 -11.04 28.44
CA ILE A 184 -16.60 -9.98 27.46
C ILE A 184 -15.26 -9.32 27.83
N THR A 185 -14.29 -9.38 26.93
CA THR A 185 -12.98 -8.79 27.12
C THR A 185 -12.79 -7.64 26.15
N VAL A 186 -12.48 -6.45 26.66
CA VAL A 186 -12.10 -5.28 25.86
C VAL A 186 -10.63 -5.01 26.09
N ILE A 187 -9.89 -4.85 24.99
CA ILE A 187 -8.44 -4.59 25.01
C ILE A 187 -8.20 -3.36 24.15
N THR A 188 -7.48 -2.35 24.67
CA THR A 188 -6.98 -1.25 23.83
C THR A 188 -5.95 -1.78 22.86
N ASN A 189 -6.00 -1.32 21.63
CA ASN A 189 -4.93 -1.57 20.68
C ASN A 189 -3.65 -0.86 21.16
N PRO A 190 -2.45 -1.41 20.95
CA PRO A 190 -1.23 -0.72 21.32
C PRO A 190 -1.16 0.63 20.60
N VAL A 191 -0.84 1.69 21.32
CA VAL A 191 -0.56 3.00 20.71
C VAL A 191 0.82 2.90 20.09
N LEU A 192 0.86 2.81 18.76
CA LEU A 192 2.12 2.84 18.03
C LEU A 192 2.70 4.26 18.09
N LYS A 193 3.90 4.38 18.60
CA LYS A 193 4.66 5.62 18.54
C LYS A 193 5.19 5.81 17.14
N THR A 194 5.01 7.00 16.61
CA THR A 194 5.41 7.32 15.25
C THR A 194 6.49 8.40 15.23
N ALA A 195 7.27 8.40 14.17
CA ALA A 195 8.17 9.48 13.83
C ALA A 195 8.07 9.75 12.32
N THR A 196 8.29 11.00 11.92
CA THR A 196 8.26 11.40 10.52
C THR A 196 9.54 12.15 10.19
N PHE A 197 10.20 11.78 9.11
CA PHE A 197 11.35 12.53 8.62
C PHE A 197 10.93 13.95 8.25
N LYS A 198 11.70 14.93 8.71
CA LYS A 198 11.47 16.33 8.36
C LYS A 198 11.82 16.59 6.91
N LYS A 199 10.90 17.20 6.17
CA LYS A 199 11.22 17.89 4.95
C LYS A 199 11.86 19.24 5.28
N ASN A 200 12.98 19.53 4.66
CA ASN A 200 13.54 20.86 4.75
C ASN A 200 12.69 21.83 3.90
N ASN A 201 12.14 22.88 4.50
CA ASN A 201 11.20 23.82 3.87
C ASN A 201 11.78 24.60 2.66
N ASN A 202 13.02 24.35 2.26
CA ASN A 202 13.71 25.07 1.19
C ASN A 202 14.30 24.14 0.14
N THR A 203 13.56 23.17 -0.42
CA THR A 203 14.02 22.40 -1.57
C THR A 203 15.44 21.83 -1.42
N THR A 204 15.92 21.69 -0.20
CA THR A 204 17.27 21.23 0.09
C THR A 204 17.22 19.78 0.58
N PRO A 205 18.04 18.91 -0.01
CA PRO A 205 18.13 17.51 0.39
C PRO A 205 18.51 17.36 1.87
N LEU A 206 18.33 16.16 2.43
CA LEU A 206 18.65 15.78 3.81
C LEU A 206 20.04 16.27 4.30
N TYR A 207 20.92 16.64 3.42
CA TYR A 207 22.31 17.03 3.64
C TYR A 207 22.66 18.49 3.31
N SER A 208 21.72 19.33 2.86
CA SER A 208 21.99 20.75 2.60
C SER A 208 21.48 21.62 3.73
N GLY A 209 22.38 22.01 4.62
CA GLY A 209 22.05 22.82 5.80
C GLY A 209 21.73 24.29 5.48
N GLY A 210 20.46 24.67 5.55
CA GLY A 210 20.04 26.04 5.81
C GLY A 210 19.85 26.24 7.31
N ASN A 211 20.63 27.14 7.90
CA ASN A 211 20.55 27.62 9.29
C ASN A 211 20.61 26.57 10.41
N ASN A 212 21.81 26.34 10.94
CA ASN A 212 22.22 25.62 12.15
C ASN A 212 22.44 24.11 12.07
N TYR A 213 21.99 23.41 11.03
CA TYR A 213 22.43 22.03 10.80
C TYR A 213 23.47 22.02 9.67
N ARG A 214 24.67 22.48 9.94
CA ARG A 214 25.83 22.10 9.14
C ARG A 214 26.08 20.62 9.43
N ALA A 215 25.28 19.76 8.80
CA ALA A 215 25.69 18.37 8.65
C ALA A 215 27.12 18.39 8.06
N PRO A 216 28.01 17.52 8.52
CA PRO A 216 29.41 17.48 8.07
C PRO A 216 29.60 17.09 6.59
N PHE A 217 28.58 17.21 5.76
CA PHE A 217 28.45 16.76 4.36
C PHE A 217 28.88 17.78 3.31
N LEU A 218 29.68 18.76 3.67
CA LEU A 218 30.03 19.89 2.79
C LEU A 218 30.84 19.51 1.54
N ARG A 219 31.31 18.28 1.39
CA ARG A 219 31.95 17.78 0.18
C ARG A 219 31.60 16.31 -0.01
N CYS A 220 31.05 15.96 -1.17
CA CYS A 220 30.99 14.56 -1.56
C CYS A 220 32.43 14.01 -1.61
N PRO A 221 32.76 13.02 -0.78
CA PRO A 221 34.06 12.40 -0.83
C PRO A 221 34.20 11.59 -2.13
N THR A 222 35.41 11.16 -2.44
CA THR A 222 35.67 10.22 -3.55
C THR A 222 34.96 8.88 -3.32
N THR A 223 34.67 8.54 -2.07
CA THR A 223 33.92 7.34 -1.67
C THR A 223 32.45 7.75 -1.38
N LEU A 224 31.50 7.12 -2.06
CA LEU A 224 30.08 7.40 -1.92
C LEU A 224 29.55 6.92 -0.55
N TYR A 225 28.51 7.60 -0.06
CA TYR A 225 27.82 7.22 1.17
C TYR A 225 26.78 6.13 0.94
N ILE A 226 26.51 5.34 1.98
CA ILE A 226 25.38 4.43 2.11
C ILE A 226 24.43 5.01 3.15
N PHE A 227 23.18 5.26 2.76
CA PHE A 227 22.12 5.65 3.70
C PHE A 227 21.43 4.39 4.22
N GLN A 228 21.40 4.21 5.55
CA GLN A 228 20.77 3.03 6.15
C GLN A 228 20.34 3.24 7.61
N ARG A 229 19.42 2.39 8.08
CA ARG A 229 19.04 2.30 9.48
C ARG A 229 20.17 1.73 10.33
N ALA A 230 20.38 2.30 11.52
CA ALA A 230 21.26 1.73 12.56
C ALA A 230 20.45 0.89 13.54
N ASN A 231 21.08 -0.14 14.13
CA ASN A 231 20.43 -1.01 15.11
C ASN A 231 20.24 -0.32 16.47
N GLN A 232 21.03 0.71 16.76
CA GLN A 232 20.97 1.48 17.99
C GLN A 232 21.56 2.89 17.79
N LEU A 233 21.20 3.80 18.69
CA LEU A 233 21.81 5.13 18.73
C LEU A 233 23.21 5.02 19.36
N GLU A 234 24.21 5.56 18.66
CA GLU A 234 25.56 5.67 19.20
C GLU A 234 25.66 6.85 20.17
N ALA A 235 26.24 6.63 21.36
CA ALA A 235 26.30 7.62 22.42
C ALA A 235 27.05 8.90 21.99
N GLY A 236 26.41 10.05 22.15
CA GLY A 236 26.97 11.38 21.87
C GLY A 236 27.00 11.79 20.40
N ILE A 237 26.41 11.01 19.51
CA ILE A 237 26.43 11.24 18.06
C ILE A 237 25.00 11.38 17.55
N GLY A 238 24.77 12.36 16.68
CA GLY A 238 23.54 12.51 15.92
C GLY A 238 22.86 13.87 16.07
N SER A 239 22.27 14.32 14.99
CA SER A 239 21.36 15.47 14.96
C SER A 239 19.93 14.96 14.92
N ILE A 240 19.02 15.57 15.67
CA ILE A 240 17.60 15.24 15.62
C ILE A 240 17.03 15.78 14.31
N LEU A 241 16.46 14.92 13.49
CA LEU A 241 15.75 15.24 12.27
C LEU A 241 14.36 14.65 12.30
N ASN A 242 13.37 15.41 12.77
CA ASN A 242 11.97 15.02 12.71
C ASN A 242 11.07 16.22 12.43
N GLU A 243 9.84 15.97 12.05
CA GLU A 243 8.82 16.98 11.90
C GLU A 243 8.10 17.19 13.24
N ALA A 244 8.77 17.84 14.22
CA ALA A 244 8.20 18.07 15.54
C ALA A 244 6.86 18.83 15.50
N GLU A 245 6.62 19.63 14.44
CA GLU A 245 5.39 20.39 14.23
C GLU A 245 4.26 19.54 13.63
N THR A 246 4.57 18.38 13.05
CA THR A 246 3.60 17.49 12.38
C THR A 246 3.16 16.28 13.21
N GLY A 247 3.53 16.26 14.50
CA GLY A 247 3.05 15.25 15.44
C GLY A 247 3.91 13.98 15.52
N SER A 248 5.24 14.07 15.27
CA SER A 248 6.15 12.99 15.63
C SER A 248 6.17 12.77 17.14
N ASP A 249 5.93 11.52 17.57
CA ASP A 249 5.95 11.14 18.99
C ASP A 249 7.39 10.98 19.50
N LEU A 250 8.31 10.57 18.61
CA LEU A 250 9.71 10.31 18.92
C LEU A 250 10.65 10.97 17.91
N PRO A 251 11.89 11.30 18.31
CA PRO A 251 12.88 11.88 17.42
C PRO A 251 13.44 10.85 16.43
N ILE A 252 13.93 11.37 15.30
CA ILE A 252 14.79 10.64 14.37
C ILE A 252 16.19 11.25 14.48
N TYR A 253 17.17 10.41 14.72
CA TYR A 253 18.58 10.80 14.78
C TYR A 253 19.27 10.42 13.47
N VAL A 254 20.14 11.29 12.98
CA VAL A 254 20.93 11.04 11.76
C VAL A 254 22.38 11.45 12.01
N TRP A 255 23.32 10.60 11.62
CA TRP A 255 24.77 10.88 11.78
C TRP A 255 25.61 10.19 10.70
N ASN A 256 26.85 10.64 10.59
CA ASN A 256 27.84 10.02 9.73
C ASN A 256 28.68 9.00 10.47
N GLY A 257 29.01 7.91 9.80
CA GLY A 257 29.93 6.91 10.27
C GLY A 257 30.81 6.36 9.16
N SER A 258 31.81 5.60 9.55
CA SER A 258 32.65 4.85 8.61
C SER A 258 32.86 3.44 9.18
N LYS A 259 32.63 2.43 8.34
CA LYS A 259 32.78 1.03 8.70
C LYS A 259 33.31 0.25 7.49
N ASP A 260 34.32 -0.61 7.70
CA ASP A 260 34.91 -1.47 6.65
C ASP A 260 35.32 -0.69 5.38
N GLY A 261 35.87 0.53 5.55
CA GLY A 261 36.30 1.40 4.46
C GLY A 261 35.17 2.05 3.65
N LYS A 262 33.91 1.92 4.10
CA LYS A 262 32.74 2.57 3.51
C LYS A 262 32.26 3.71 4.39
N ASN A 263 31.68 4.75 3.77
CA ASN A 263 31.06 5.86 4.45
C ASN A 263 29.55 5.63 4.55
N TYR A 264 28.96 5.98 5.70
CA TYR A 264 27.56 5.80 5.98
C TYR A 264 26.90 7.08 6.43
N VAL A 265 25.63 7.22 6.10
CA VAL A 265 24.68 8.09 6.76
C VAL A 265 23.72 7.18 7.48
N TYR A 266 23.88 7.08 8.79
CA TYR A 266 23.00 6.28 9.63
C TYR A 266 21.80 7.09 10.09
N TRP A 267 20.66 6.42 10.22
CA TRP A 267 19.51 6.96 10.92
C TRP A 267 18.99 5.98 11.96
N TYR A 268 18.33 6.49 12.99
CA TYR A 268 17.75 5.70 14.07
C TYR A 268 16.55 6.40 14.68
N SER A 269 15.53 5.64 15.08
CA SER A 269 14.42 6.08 15.91
C SER A 269 13.93 4.91 16.75
N GLU A 270 13.44 5.21 17.97
CA GLU A 270 12.73 4.26 18.81
C GLU A 270 11.24 4.15 18.47
N ALA A 271 10.79 4.83 17.44
CA ALA A 271 9.42 4.77 16.96
C ALA A 271 9.10 3.39 16.38
N ASP A 272 7.87 2.92 16.63
CA ASP A 272 7.35 1.68 16.06
C ASP A 272 7.19 1.79 14.54
N ILE A 273 6.80 2.98 14.07
CA ILE A 273 6.69 3.32 12.64
C ILE A 273 7.42 4.63 12.37
N VAL A 274 8.29 4.61 11.36
CA VAL A 274 8.98 5.81 10.89
C VAL A 274 8.50 6.13 9.47
N TYR A 275 7.84 7.27 9.31
CA TYR A 275 7.32 7.72 8.02
C TYR A 275 8.35 8.55 7.26
N ALA A 276 8.37 8.37 5.93
CA ALA A 276 8.97 9.33 5.01
C ALA A 276 8.17 10.67 5.06
N PRO A 277 8.75 11.80 4.62
CA PRO A 277 8.02 13.06 4.56
C PRO A 277 6.77 12.95 3.68
N GLU A 278 5.71 13.67 4.02
CA GLU A 278 4.51 13.79 3.18
C GLU A 278 4.86 14.37 1.80
N ASP A 279 5.67 15.41 1.77
CA ASP A 279 6.30 15.91 0.55
C ASP A 279 7.78 15.51 0.53
N ALA A 280 8.09 14.40 -0.13
CA ALA A 280 9.44 13.86 -0.30
C ALA A 280 10.12 14.33 -1.61
N THR A 281 9.63 15.39 -2.24
CA THR A 281 10.26 15.98 -3.44
C THR A 281 11.73 16.28 -3.17
N LEU A 282 12.62 15.73 -3.99
CA LEU A 282 14.08 15.87 -3.87
C LEU A 282 14.70 15.36 -2.54
N TRP A 283 13.94 14.67 -1.68
CA TRP A 283 14.38 14.34 -0.31
C TRP A 283 15.69 13.55 -0.24
N LEU A 284 15.86 12.56 -1.09
CA LEU A 284 17.10 11.73 -1.17
C LEU A 284 17.84 11.93 -2.50
N SER A 285 17.52 13.01 -3.22
CA SER A 285 18.15 13.37 -4.48
C SER A 285 19.42 14.19 -4.25
N ARG A 286 20.13 14.43 -5.33
CA ARG A 286 21.23 15.40 -5.38
C ARG A 286 20.71 16.79 -5.74
N GLU A 287 21.15 17.80 -5.02
CA GLU A 287 20.85 19.18 -5.38
C GLU A 287 21.71 19.65 -6.57
N ALA A 288 21.07 20.21 -7.59
CA ALA A 288 21.73 20.74 -8.80
C ALA A 288 22.60 21.99 -8.56
N SER A 289 22.64 22.54 -7.32
CA SER A 289 23.29 23.82 -7.02
C SER A 289 24.80 23.75 -6.73
N PHE A 290 25.38 22.56 -6.62
CA PHE A 290 26.83 22.44 -6.46
C PHE A 290 27.54 22.55 -7.82
N LYS A 291 27.73 23.78 -8.28
CA LYS A 291 28.59 24.09 -9.43
C LYS A 291 30.01 23.55 -9.19
N GLY A 292 30.35 22.42 -9.78
CA GLY A 292 31.74 22.04 -9.92
C GLY A 292 32.13 20.57 -9.88
N ASN A 293 31.38 19.64 -9.30
CA ASN A 293 31.72 18.21 -9.36
C ASN A 293 30.46 17.32 -9.43
N ASN A 294 30.31 16.62 -10.53
CA ASN A 294 29.16 15.85 -10.97
C ASN A 294 29.04 14.45 -10.30
N THR A 295 29.09 14.32 -8.98
CA THR A 295 28.93 13.00 -8.34
C THR A 295 27.87 13.03 -7.24
N SER A 296 26.89 12.12 -7.30
CA SER A 296 25.97 11.86 -6.18
C SER A 296 26.74 11.52 -4.92
N CYS A 297 26.29 12.00 -3.77
CA CYS A 297 26.91 11.63 -2.50
C CYS A 297 26.49 10.22 -2.04
N PHE A 298 25.35 9.69 -2.51
CA PHE A 298 24.90 8.35 -2.21
C PHE A 298 25.22 7.38 -3.36
N GLY A 299 25.80 6.25 -3.03
CA GLY A 299 25.94 5.10 -3.93
C GLY A 299 24.85 4.05 -3.68
N GLU A 300 24.32 4.02 -2.46
CA GLU A 300 23.26 3.12 -2.05
C GLU A 300 22.34 3.80 -1.02
N ILE A 301 21.04 3.58 -1.14
CA ILE A 301 20.00 4.03 -0.18
C ILE A 301 19.23 2.79 0.22
N ASP A 302 19.34 2.41 1.49
CA ASP A 302 18.54 1.36 2.11
C ASP A 302 17.40 2.02 2.90
N LEU A 303 16.18 1.73 2.48
CA LEU A 303 14.94 2.31 3.02
C LEU A 303 14.27 1.39 4.04
N ASP A 304 14.95 0.32 4.47
CA ASP A 304 14.41 -0.60 5.49
C ASP A 304 13.93 0.16 6.73
N GLY A 305 12.69 -0.10 7.12
CA GLY A 305 12.03 0.53 8.25
C GLY A 305 11.49 1.94 8.00
N ILE A 306 11.44 2.42 6.76
CA ILE A 306 10.79 3.69 6.40
C ILE A 306 9.49 3.41 5.65
N ASP A 307 8.38 3.90 6.19
CA ASP A 307 7.04 3.76 5.61
C ASP A 307 6.66 4.99 4.78
N PHE A 308 6.36 4.76 3.50
CA PHE A 308 5.96 5.80 2.53
C PHE A 308 4.44 5.98 2.42
N SER A 309 3.65 5.29 3.24
CA SER A 309 2.18 5.31 3.12
C SER A 309 1.54 6.68 3.32
N LYS A 310 2.26 7.66 3.87
CA LYS A 310 1.82 9.06 4.03
C LYS A 310 2.43 10.02 2.99
N THR A 311 3.32 9.53 2.12
CA THR A 311 4.01 10.38 1.15
C THR A 311 3.09 10.70 -0.02
N GLU A 312 2.78 11.98 -0.22
CA GLU A 312 1.94 12.45 -1.33
C GLU A 312 2.74 12.90 -2.55
N LYS A 313 3.97 13.40 -2.37
CA LYS A 313 4.82 13.88 -3.46
C LYS A 313 6.19 13.19 -3.44
N MET A 314 6.58 12.67 -4.58
CA MET A 314 7.85 11.97 -4.77
C MET A 314 8.65 12.49 -5.97
N ASP A 315 8.42 13.74 -6.37
CA ASP A 315 9.11 14.30 -7.53
C ASP A 315 10.61 14.27 -7.35
N SER A 316 11.30 13.61 -8.29
CA SER A 316 12.77 13.52 -8.28
C SER A 316 13.37 13.03 -6.96
N ILE A 317 12.63 12.27 -6.13
CA ILE A 317 13.05 11.87 -4.77
C ILE A 317 14.41 11.18 -4.76
N PHE A 318 14.70 10.33 -5.77
CA PHE A 318 15.97 9.61 -5.92
C PHE A 318 16.77 10.10 -7.14
N SER A 319 16.32 11.13 -7.83
CA SER A 319 16.96 11.60 -9.05
C SER A 319 18.39 12.07 -8.78
N GLN A 320 19.30 11.62 -9.62
CA GLN A 320 20.73 11.95 -9.49
C GLN A 320 21.14 13.20 -10.24
N ASP A 321 20.37 13.62 -11.26
CA ASP A 321 20.66 14.84 -12.01
C ASP A 321 19.49 15.27 -12.90
N THR A 322 18.98 16.48 -12.71
CA THR A 322 17.95 17.07 -13.57
C THR A 322 18.53 17.73 -14.83
N TYR A 323 19.84 17.94 -14.92
CA TYR A 323 20.44 18.73 -16.01
C TYR A 323 21.74 18.21 -16.62
N ALA A 324 22.46 17.25 -16.02
CA ALA A 324 23.73 16.78 -16.59
C ALA A 324 23.52 15.62 -17.55
N LEU A 325 23.37 15.94 -18.81
CA LEU A 325 23.28 15.00 -19.94
C LEU A 325 24.50 14.10 -20.17
N LEU A 326 25.56 14.19 -19.34
CA LEU A 326 26.86 13.62 -19.64
C LEU A 326 27.52 12.82 -18.49
N SER A 327 26.89 12.52 -17.39
CA SER A 327 27.60 11.92 -16.28
C SER A 327 27.61 10.39 -16.30
N THR A 328 28.81 9.85 -16.19
CA THR A 328 29.12 8.47 -15.82
C THR A 328 28.91 8.21 -14.32
N SER A 329 27.94 8.88 -13.68
CA SER A 329 27.64 8.69 -12.26
C SER A 329 27.27 7.24 -12.03
N PRO A 330 27.80 6.58 -11.00
CA PRO A 330 27.33 5.25 -10.62
C PRO A 330 25.84 5.34 -10.34
N ASN A 331 25.07 4.47 -10.95
CA ASN A 331 23.62 4.39 -10.73
C ASN A 331 23.36 4.19 -9.23
N LEU A 332 22.66 5.13 -8.61
CA LEU A 332 22.22 5.03 -7.23
C LEU A 332 21.41 3.74 -7.06
N LYS A 333 21.83 2.88 -6.15
CA LYS A 333 21.10 1.66 -5.79
C LYS A 333 20.10 1.96 -4.68
N ILE A 334 18.85 1.53 -4.88
CA ILE A 334 17.76 1.67 -3.91
C ILE A 334 17.37 0.28 -3.43
N LEU A 335 17.18 0.13 -2.12
CA LEU A 335 16.75 -1.10 -1.46
C LEU A 335 15.52 -0.85 -0.58
N HIS A 336 14.69 -1.86 -0.41
CA HIS A 336 13.56 -1.93 0.54
C HIS A 336 12.56 -0.76 0.43
N LEU A 337 12.17 -0.39 -0.81
CA LEU A 337 11.13 0.61 -1.03
C LEU A 337 9.75 -0.05 -0.99
N GLU A 338 8.93 0.30 -0.01
CA GLU A 338 7.59 -0.23 0.20
C GLU A 338 6.57 0.89 0.49
N ASN A 339 5.26 0.58 0.33
CA ASN A 339 4.14 1.45 0.72
C ASN A 339 4.11 2.84 0.06
N ILE A 340 4.41 2.92 -1.26
CA ILE A 340 4.42 4.20 -2.01
C ILE A 340 3.12 4.47 -2.78
N ASN A 341 2.07 3.75 -2.49
CA ASN A 341 0.79 3.81 -3.23
C ASN A 341 0.02 5.14 -3.08
N THR A 342 0.35 5.95 -2.08
CA THR A 342 -0.31 7.24 -1.84
C THR A 342 0.24 8.40 -2.66
N ALA A 343 1.41 8.24 -3.29
CA ALA A 343 2.06 9.31 -4.04
C ALA A 343 1.18 9.82 -5.19
N LYS A 344 0.90 11.13 -5.20
CA LYS A 344 0.12 11.83 -6.24
C LYS A 344 0.98 12.29 -7.40
N ASN A 345 2.27 12.46 -7.19
CA ASN A 345 3.22 12.84 -8.22
C ASN A 345 4.51 12.01 -8.11
N ALA A 346 4.93 11.45 -9.23
CA ALA A 346 6.12 10.60 -9.33
C ALA A 346 7.04 11.04 -10.49
N GLU A 347 7.03 12.33 -10.83
CA GLU A 347 7.86 12.87 -11.90
C GLU A 347 9.34 12.67 -11.60
N ALA A 348 10.05 12.03 -12.53
CA ALA A 348 11.48 11.71 -12.42
C ALA A 348 11.87 10.96 -11.12
N ALA A 349 10.92 10.31 -10.42
CA ALA A 349 11.14 9.72 -9.09
C ALA A 349 12.35 8.77 -9.07
N PHE A 350 12.51 7.95 -10.10
CA PHE A 350 13.61 6.98 -10.25
C PHE A 350 14.56 7.31 -11.41
N ALA A 351 14.60 8.55 -11.86
CA ALA A 351 15.48 8.91 -12.95
C ALA A 351 16.95 8.67 -12.58
N TYR A 352 17.70 8.01 -13.50
CA TYR A 352 19.11 7.65 -13.33
C TYR A 352 19.43 6.70 -12.17
N THR A 353 18.49 5.94 -11.67
CA THR A 353 18.66 5.01 -10.54
C THR A 353 18.97 3.58 -10.99
N ASN A 354 19.53 2.80 -10.05
CA ASN A 354 19.71 1.36 -10.19
C ASN A 354 18.72 0.63 -9.27
N LEU A 355 17.66 0.10 -9.87
CA LEU A 355 16.57 -0.62 -9.19
C LEU A 355 16.83 -2.13 -9.10
N ARG A 356 18.05 -2.60 -9.40
CA ARG A 356 18.37 -4.02 -9.30
C ARG A 356 18.33 -4.49 -7.86
N GLY A 357 17.66 -5.62 -7.65
CA GLY A 357 17.41 -6.18 -6.32
C GLY A 357 16.18 -5.60 -5.62
N LEU A 358 15.51 -4.57 -6.19
CA LEU A 358 14.23 -4.07 -5.70
C LEU A 358 13.09 -4.91 -6.28
N ASP A 359 12.16 -5.32 -5.41
CA ASP A 359 10.93 -6.01 -5.81
C ASP A 359 9.93 -5.01 -6.43
N MET A 360 9.98 -4.85 -7.76
CA MET A 360 9.14 -3.90 -8.47
C MET A 360 7.65 -4.27 -8.45
N SER A 361 7.29 -5.52 -8.12
CA SER A 361 5.88 -5.93 -7.98
C SER A 361 5.17 -5.26 -6.80
N LYS A 362 5.93 -4.76 -5.83
CA LYS A 362 5.43 -4.01 -4.66
C LYS A 362 5.34 -2.50 -4.90
N VAL A 363 5.91 -2.01 -6.00
CA VAL A 363 5.96 -0.58 -6.32
C VAL A 363 4.71 -0.19 -7.08
N THR A 364 3.82 0.58 -6.45
CA THR A 364 2.58 1.09 -7.06
C THR A 364 2.45 2.59 -6.86
N PHE A 365 1.71 3.26 -7.74
CA PHE A 365 1.46 4.70 -7.67
C PHE A 365 -0.03 4.99 -7.91
N GLU A 366 -0.91 4.36 -7.17
CA GLU A 366 -2.36 4.38 -7.41
C GLU A 366 -2.97 5.79 -7.52
N ASN A 367 -2.34 6.79 -6.92
CA ASN A 367 -2.81 8.18 -6.95
C ASN A 367 -1.99 9.10 -7.87
N ALA A 368 -0.99 8.59 -8.59
CA ALA A 368 -0.14 9.42 -9.44
C ALA A 368 -0.92 10.10 -10.58
N THR A 369 -0.57 11.35 -10.85
CA THR A 369 -1.11 12.17 -11.94
C THR A 369 -0.09 12.45 -13.05
N SER A 370 1.21 12.21 -12.77
CA SER A 370 2.31 12.35 -13.73
C SER A 370 3.33 11.22 -13.54
N PHE A 371 3.76 10.62 -14.66
CA PHE A 371 4.92 9.74 -14.75
C PHE A 371 5.98 10.30 -15.70
N MET A 372 5.99 11.61 -15.92
CA MET A 372 7.01 12.22 -16.76
C MET A 372 8.41 11.88 -16.24
N HIS A 373 9.25 11.28 -17.09
CA HIS A 373 10.62 10.85 -16.74
C HIS A 373 10.75 9.84 -15.57
N ALA A 374 9.68 9.22 -15.08
CA ALA A 374 9.68 8.45 -13.83
C ALA A 374 10.82 7.42 -13.74
N PHE A 375 11.13 6.69 -14.81
CA PHE A 375 12.21 5.71 -14.90
C PHE A 375 13.25 6.08 -15.97
N TYR A 376 13.41 7.36 -16.25
CA TYR A 376 14.32 7.88 -17.26
C TYR A 376 15.77 7.43 -16.99
N LYS A 377 16.39 6.70 -17.93
CA LYS A 377 17.76 6.12 -17.80
C LYS A 377 17.98 5.25 -16.56
N ALA A 378 16.94 4.79 -15.91
CA ALA A 378 17.07 3.85 -14.81
C ALA A 378 17.46 2.45 -15.30
N THR A 379 17.93 1.60 -14.38
CA THR A 379 18.23 0.18 -14.65
C THR A 379 17.48 -0.71 -13.68
N ALA A 380 16.99 -1.86 -14.13
CA ALA A 380 16.35 -2.88 -13.29
C ALA A 380 16.85 -4.27 -13.71
N ASP A 381 16.44 -5.29 -12.96
CA ASP A 381 16.75 -6.68 -13.29
C ASP A 381 16.06 -7.13 -14.59
N ALA A 382 16.64 -8.11 -15.26
CA ALA A 382 16.12 -8.66 -16.51
C ALA A 382 14.76 -9.35 -16.35
N ASN A 383 14.38 -9.70 -15.13
CA ASN A 383 13.12 -10.33 -14.73
C ASN A 383 12.28 -9.44 -13.80
N ALA A 384 12.60 -8.16 -13.65
CA ALA A 384 11.84 -7.23 -12.82
C ALA A 384 10.37 -7.16 -13.29
N ASP A 385 9.44 -7.26 -12.35
CA ASP A 385 8.00 -7.29 -12.63
C ASP A 385 7.37 -5.91 -12.41
N PHE A 386 6.94 -5.27 -13.50
CA PHE A 386 6.24 -3.99 -13.52
C PHE A 386 4.72 -4.15 -13.72
N SER A 387 4.20 -5.38 -13.73
CA SER A 387 2.79 -5.65 -14.02
C SER A 387 1.82 -5.03 -13.01
N ASN A 388 2.30 -4.74 -11.79
CA ASN A 388 1.51 -4.10 -10.73
C ASN A 388 1.69 -2.56 -10.69
N LEU A 389 2.44 -1.99 -11.62
CA LEU A 389 2.59 -0.54 -11.70
C LEU A 389 1.25 0.08 -12.11
N LYS A 390 0.63 0.80 -11.20
CA LYS A 390 -0.66 1.45 -11.39
C LYS A 390 -0.46 2.95 -11.49
N GLY A 391 -1.43 3.65 -12.07
CA GLY A 391 -1.51 5.09 -12.06
C GLY A 391 -2.94 5.52 -11.76
N GLY A 392 -3.12 6.66 -11.10
CA GLY A 392 -4.44 7.26 -10.89
C GLY A 392 -4.96 7.92 -12.17
N ASN A 393 -5.06 9.23 -12.16
CA ASN A 393 -5.44 10.03 -13.31
C ASN A 393 -4.20 10.59 -14.03
N VAL A 394 -3.28 9.72 -14.46
CA VAL A 394 -2.04 10.12 -15.13
C VAL A 394 -2.35 10.81 -16.45
N THR A 395 -1.87 12.04 -16.62
CA THR A 395 -2.05 12.83 -17.83
C THR A 395 -0.85 12.83 -18.76
N THR A 396 0.35 12.55 -18.25
CA THR A 396 1.58 12.49 -19.03
C THR A 396 2.48 11.32 -18.63
N MET A 397 2.99 10.62 -19.66
CA MET A 397 3.98 9.56 -19.56
C MET A 397 5.20 9.89 -20.44
N GLU A 398 5.44 11.21 -20.71
CA GLU A 398 6.56 11.64 -21.54
C GLU A 398 7.87 11.08 -20.99
N LYS A 399 8.61 10.38 -21.86
CA LYS A 399 9.92 9.78 -21.57
C LYS A 399 9.97 8.89 -20.31
N MET A 400 8.83 8.30 -19.90
CA MET A 400 8.73 7.49 -18.67
C MET A 400 9.82 6.41 -18.60
N PHE A 401 10.04 5.67 -19.67
CA PHE A 401 11.07 4.62 -19.78
C PHE A 401 12.16 4.96 -20.82
N TYR A 402 12.42 6.23 -21.06
CA TYR A 402 13.46 6.65 -22.02
C TYR A 402 14.84 6.15 -21.61
N MET A 403 15.54 5.43 -22.52
CA MET A 403 16.84 4.78 -22.26
C MET A 403 16.87 3.85 -21.04
N PHE A 404 15.71 3.34 -20.63
CA PHE A 404 15.61 2.40 -19.53
C PHE A 404 16.23 1.05 -19.90
N LYS A 405 16.95 0.45 -18.97
CA LYS A 405 17.53 -0.88 -19.10
C LYS A 405 16.90 -1.80 -18.06
N GLY A 406 15.81 -2.44 -18.45
CA GLY A 406 14.96 -3.22 -17.52
C GLY A 406 14.69 -4.64 -18.03
N PRO A 407 13.52 -5.17 -17.74
CA PRO A 407 13.16 -6.55 -18.02
C PRO A 407 13.17 -6.85 -19.53
N LEU A 408 13.40 -8.14 -19.84
CA LEU A 408 13.33 -8.62 -21.22
C LEU A 408 11.91 -8.51 -21.78
N ASN A 409 10.92 -8.71 -20.92
CA ASN A 409 9.49 -8.56 -21.24
C ASN A 409 8.91 -7.54 -20.26
N LEU A 410 8.58 -6.35 -20.74
CA LEU A 410 8.00 -5.28 -19.93
C LEU A 410 6.48 -5.36 -20.00
N SER A 411 5.85 -5.83 -18.91
CA SER A 411 4.39 -5.82 -18.76
C SER A 411 3.94 -4.59 -17.99
N LEU A 412 2.96 -3.88 -18.56
CA LEU A 412 2.32 -2.69 -17.99
C LEU A 412 0.80 -2.86 -17.96
N SER A 413 0.33 -4.11 -17.81
CA SER A 413 -1.09 -4.49 -17.93
C SER A 413 -2.01 -3.82 -16.91
N SER A 414 -1.48 -3.40 -15.75
CA SER A 414 -2.26 -2.68 -14.71
C SER A 414 -2.20 -1.15 -14.84
N LEU A 415 -1.44 -0.63 -15.81
CA LEU A 415 -1.24 0.81 -15.95
C LEU A 415 -2.49 1.49 -16.53
N ASN A 416 -3.12 2.38 -15.77
CA ASN A 416 -4.26 3.14 -16.25
C ASN A 416 -3.79 4.29 -17.15
N THR A 417 -4.16 4.25 -18.43
CA THR A 417 -3.81 5.26 -19.42
C THR A 417 -4.99 6.08 -19.92
N SER A 418 -6.17 5.92 -19.33
CA SER A 418 -7.42 6.53 -19.81
C SER A 418 -7.43 8.06 -19.82
N ALA A 419 -6.64 8.72 -18.96
CA ALA A 419 -6.52 10.18 -18.92
C ALA A 419 -5.24 10.70 -19.62
N VAL A 420 -4.40 9.83 -20.19
CA VAL A 420 -3.11 10.21 -20.76
C VAL A 420 -3.29 10.96 -22.06
N THR A 421 -2.68 12.14 -22.15
CA THR A 421 -2.65 12.97 -23.36
C THR A 421 -1.28 12.99 -24.04
N ASN A 422 -0.20 12.69 -23.31
CA ASN A 422 1.17 12.76 -23.82
C ASN A 422 1.94 11.46 -23.54
N MET A 423 2.31 10.72 -24.59
CA MET A 423 3.15 9.52 -24.57
C MET A 423 4.47 9.69 -25.36
N LYS A 424 4.89 10.95 -25.57
CA LYS A 424 6.11 11.27 -26.32
C LYS A 424 7.33 10.56 -25.74
N ASP A 425 8.10 9.91 -26.63
CA ASP A 425 9.36 9.21 -26.31
C ASP A 425 9.24 8.17 -25.16
N MET A 426 8.04 7.69 -24.82
CA MET A 426 7.78 6.87 -23.60
C MET A 426 8.73 5.67 -23.51
N PHE A 427 8.96 4.94 -24.60
CA PHE A 427 9.82 3.76 -24.66
C PHE A 427 11.07 3.96 -25.51
N ARG A 428 11.42 5.18 -25.86
CA ARG A 428 12.54 5.44 -26.75
C ARG A 428 13.86 4.95 -26.17
N ASN A 429 14.69 4.29 -27.02
CA ASN A 429 15.99 3.74 -26.65
C ASN A 429 15.98 2.68 -25.54
N LEU A 430 14.92 1.86 -25.43
CA LEU A 430 14.96 0.69 -24.54
C LEU A 430 16.11 -0.26 -24.94
N ALA A 431 17.07 -0.46 -24.02
CA ALA A 431 18.35 -1.07 -24.37
C ALA A 431 18.35 -2.61 -24.30
N ALA A 432 17.39 -3.25 -23.60
CA ALA A 432 17.41 -4.70 -23.35
C ALA A 432 16.06 -5.39 -23.62
N THR A 433 14.96 -4.65 -23.64
CA THR A 433 13.59 -5.17 -23.73
C THR A 433 13.31 -5.76 -25.12
N LYS A 434 12.78 -6.97 -25.15
CA LYS A 434 12.41 -7.72 -26.36
C LYS A 434 10.92 -7.59 -26.69
N SER A 435 10.08 -7.45 -25.67
CA SER A 435 8.65 -7.25 -25.82
C SER A 435 8.08 -6.27 -24.80
N ILE A 436 7.04 -5.56 -25.22
CA ILE A 436 6.27 -4.64 -24.36
C ILE A 436 4.82 -5.09 -24.46
N ASP A 437 4.20 -5.37 -23.31
CA ASP A 437 2.76 -5.59 -23.23
C ASP A 437 2.07 -4.26 -22.85
N ALA A 438 1.50 -3.61 -23.86
CA ALA A 438 0.69 -2.40 -23.76
C ALA A 438 -0.76 -2.68 -24.18
N SER A 439 -1.23 -3.93 -24.09
CA SER A 439 -2.56 -4.36 -24.56
C SER A 439 -3.71 -3.69 -23.79
N SER A 440 -3.45 -3.25 -22.55
CA SER A 440 -4.41 -2.52 -21.70
C SER A 440 -4.47 -1.01 -21.99
N PHE A 441 -3.61 -0.48 -22.86
CA PHE A 441 -3.53 0.97 -23.07
C PHE A 441 -4.78 1.52 -23.76
N ASN A 442 -5.46 2.44 -23.07
CA ASN A 442 -6.46 3.31 -23.68
C ASN A 442 -5.75 4.56 -24.21
N THR A 443 -5.75 4.76 -25.53
CA THR A 443 -5.09 5.89 -26.18
C THR A 443 -6.06 6.93 -26.72
N GLU A 444 -7.34 6.85 -26.35
CA GLU A 444 -8.40 7.72 -26.87
C GLU A 444 -8.12 9.22 -26.67
N ASN A 445 -7.50 9.58 -25.53
CA ASN A 445 -7.20 10.96 -25.18
C ASN A 445 -5.78 11.41 -25.59
N VAL A 446 -4.97 10.52 -26.16
CA VAL A 446 -3.57 10.82 -26.51
C VAL A 446 -3.49 11.75 -27.71
N THR A 447 -2.73 12.84 -27.56
CA THR A 447 -2.48 13.83 -28.61
C THR A 447 -1.06 13.80 -29.16
N ASP A 448 -0.08 13.31 -28.37
CA ASP A 448 1.33 13.23 -28.77
C ASP A 448 1.89 11.81 -28.56
N MET A 449 2.28 11.16 -29.68
CA MET A 449 2.97 9.86 -29.73
C MET A 449 4.35 9.97 -30.40
N ASN A 450 4.93 11.19 -30.47
CA ASN A 450 6.24 11.41 -31.09
C ASN A 450 7.29 10.49 -30.45
N GLY A 451 7.99 9.72 -31.28
CA GLY A 451 9.09 8.85 -30.86
C GLY A 451 8.73 7.74 -29.86
N MET A 452 7.44 7.46 -29.59
CA MET A 452 6.99 6.58 -28.50
C MET A 452 7.73 5.24 -28.46
N PHE A 453 7.96 4.61 -29.60
CA PHE A 453 8.66 3.32 -29.74
C PHE A 453 9.97 3.46 -30.55
N ALA A 454 10.61 4.61 -30.55
CA ALA A 454 11.80 4.83 -31.38
C ALA A 454 13.05 4.17 -30.80
N ALA A 455 13.93 3.72 -31.70
CA ALA A 455 15.30 3.23 -31.40
C ALA A 455 15.36 2.08 -30.35
N MET A 456 14.38 1.18 -30.36
CA MET A 456 14.36 -0.03 -29.54
C MET A 456 15.13 -1.15 -30.23
N SER A 457 16.41 -1.34 -29.88
CA SER A 457 17.34 -2.16 -30.65
C SER A 457 17.10 -3.67 -30.59
N TYR A 458 16.27 -4.16 -29.68
CA TYR A 458 16.04 -5.60 -29.45
C TYR A 458 14.61 -6.06 -29.75
N VAL A 459 13.68 -5.12 -29.93
CA VAL A 459 12.26 -5.43 -30.16
C VAL A 459 12.06 -5.90 -31.61
N GLU A 460 11.46 -7.09 -31.78
CA GLU A 460 11.14 -7.64 -33.09
C GLU A 460 9.66 -7.46 -33.47
N THR A 461 8.79 -7.29 -32.46
CA THR A 461 7.35 -7.15 -32.66
C THR A 461 6.79 -6.06 -31.75
N ILE A 462 5.94 -5.22 -32.28
CA ILE A 462 5.17 -4.20 -31.54
C ILE A 462 3.69 -4.43 -31.82
N ASP A 463 2.87 -4.42 -30.77
CA ASP A 463 1.41 -4.54 -30.89
C ASP A 463 0.75 -3.20 -30.51
N VAL A 464 0.15 -2.56 -31.48
CA VAL A 464 -0.66 -1.34 -31.34
C VAL A 464 -2.07 -1.54 -31.92
N SER A 465 -2.52 -2.82 -32.00
CA SER A 465 -3.81 -3.16 -32.60
C SER A 465 -5.02 -2.54 -31.87
N GLY A 466 -4.87 -2.24 -30.57
CA GLY A 466 -5.88 -1.58 -29.76
C GLY A 466 -5.79 -0.05 -29.73
N PHE A 467 -4.84 0.56 -30.43
CA PHE A 467 -4.65 2.01 -30.34
C PHE A 467 -5.73 2.80 -31.09
N ASN A 468 -6.32 3.75 -30.41
CA ASN A 468 -7.17 4.79 -30.99
C ASN A 468 -6.32 6.04 -31.23
N THR A 469 -6.16 6.45 -32.49
CA THR A 469 -5.29 7.56 -32.89
C THR A 469 -6.04 8.80 -33.32
N LYS A 470 -7.38 8.83 -33.15
CA LYS A 470 -8.26 9.90 -33.60
C LYS A 470 -7.82 11.30 -33.13
N ASN A 471 -7.35 11.42 -31.91
CA ASN A 471 -6.96 12.70 -31.32
C ASN A 471 -5.46 13.01 -31.45
N VAL A 472 -4.68 12.10 -32.05
CA VAL A 472 -3.22 12.27 -32.15
C VAL A 472 -2.86 13.33 -33.22
N THR A 473 -2.03 14.29 -32.82
CA THR A 473 -1.54 15.37 -33.67
C THR A 473 -0.10 15.18 -34.15
N ASP A 474 0.71 14.44 -33.40
CA ASP A 474 2.10 14.14 -33.76
C ASP A 474 2.45 12.64 -33.56
N MET A 475 2.79 11.96 -34.66
CA MET A 475 3.33 10.60 -34.71
C MET A 475 4.74 10.58 -35.32
N SER A 476 5.42 11.74 -35.40
CA SER A 476 6.78 11.80 -35.95
C SER A 476 7.70 10.81 -35.23
N MET A 477 8.50 10.08 -35.98
CA MET A 477 9.46 9.11 -35.46
C MET A 477 8.88 8.00 -34.55
N MET A 478 7.54 7.76 -34.53
CA MET A 478 6.91 6.83 -33.58
C MET A 478 7.60 5.46 -33.53
N PHE A 479 8.00 4.91 -34.69
CA PHE A 479 8.72 3.63 -34.80
C PHE A 479 10.15 3.80 -35.32
N TYR A 480 10.68 5.01 -35.37
CA TYR A 480 11.97 5.34 -35.99
C TYR A 480 13.13 4.50 -35.47
N SER A 481 14.03 4.06 -36.38
CA SER A 481 15.32 3.44 -36.08
C SER A 481 15.24 2.13 -35.27
N ASN A 482 14.21 1.34 -35.48
CA ASN A 482 14.06 -0.01 -34.90
C ASN A 482 14.73 -1.05 -35.80
N SER A 483 16.02 -1.28 -35.63
CA SER A 483 16.85 -2.08 -36.52
C SER A 483 16.50 -3.57 -36.58
N ARG A 484 15.78 -4.11 -35.58
CA ARG A 484 15.35 -5.51 -35.52
C ARG A 484 13.84 -5.71 -35.69
N LEU A 485 13.08 -4.63 -35.77
CA LEU A 485 11.62 -4.68 -35.86
C LEU A 485 11.17 -5.32 -37.18
N LYS A 486 10.48 -6.45 -37.05
CA LYS A 486 9.97 -7.26 -38.18
C LYS A 486 8.48 -7.09 -38.41
N THR A 487 7.73 -6.90 -37.32
CA THR A 487 6.26 -6.93 -37.36
C THR A 487 5.68 -5.84 -36.45
N ILE A 488 4.69 -5.13 -36.98
CA ILE A 488 3.80 -4.27 -36.19
C ILE A 488 2.38 -4.83 -36.37
N TYR A 489 1.76 -5.29 -35.30
CA TYR A 489 0.33 -5.55 -35.28
C TYR A 489 -0.39 -4.24 -35.03
N GLY A 490 -1.34 -3.90 -35.91
CA GLY A 490 -2.06 -2.64 -35.86
C GLY A 490 -3.53 -2.80 -36.24
N PRO A 491 -4.35 -1.76 -36.03
CA PRO A 491 -5.69 -1.72 -36.56
C PRO A 491 -5.67 -1.69 -38.11
N GLU A 492 -6.83 -1.74 -38.75
CA GLU A 492 -6.94 -1.66 -40.21
C GLU A 492 -6.15 -0.46 -40.77
N GLU A 493 -6.29 0.70 -40.16
CA GLU A 493 -5.55 1.94 -40.45
C GLU A 493 -5.57 2.83 -39.20
N PHE A 494 -4.50 3.60 -38.97
CA PHE A 494 -4.51 4.66 -37.98
C PHE A 494 -5.41 5.82 -38.46
N ASP A 495 -6.27 6.32 -37.57
CA ASP A 495 -7.02 7.55 -37.82
C ASP A 495 -6.04 8.73 -37.87
N ARG A 496 -6.07 9.47 -38.94
CA ARG A 496 -5.20 10.61 -39.23
C ARG A 496 -5.96 11.93 -39.33
N THR A 497 -7.23 11.95 -38.89
CA THR A 497 -8.11 13.11 -38.99
C THR A 497 -7.51 14.38 -38.40
N ASN A 498 -6.86 14.25 -37.22
CA ASN A 498 -6.24 15.37 -36.52
C ASN A 498 -4.71 15.41 -36.66
N LEU A 499 -4.13 14.50 -37.45
CA LEU A 499 -2.68 14.35 -37.55
C LEU A 499 -2.03 15.51 -38.31
N SER A 500 -1.13 16.21 -37.67
CA SER A 500 -0.36 17.32 -38.24
C SER A 500 1.06 16.93 -38.62
N LEU A 501 1.69 16.04 -37.83
CA LEU A 501 3.09 15.66 -37.97
C LEU A 501 3.26 14.13 -37.94
N SER A 502 3.99 13.58 -38.96
CA SER A 502 4.32 12.15 -39.03
C SER A 502 5.68 11.89 -39.69
N THR A 503 6.58 12.87 -39.61
CA THR A 503 7.89 12.80 -40.24
C THR A 503 8.70 11.61 -39.73
N ASN A 504 9.25 10.79 -40.64
CA ASN A 504 10.11 9.65 -40.32
C ASN A 504 9.44 8.60 -39.42
N MET A 505 8.12 8.47 -39.41
CA MET A 505 7.41 7.53 -38.51
C MET A 505 8.01 6.13 -38.54
N PHE A 506 8.33 5.59 -39.73
CA PHE A 506 8.96 4.28 -39.92
C PHE A 506 10.42 4.37 -40.39
N GLY A 507 11.05 5.54 -40.32
CA GLY A 507 12.43 5.74 -40.81
C GLY A 507 13.39 4.76 -40.19
N ASN A 508 14.32 4.21 -40.97
CA ASN A 508 15.36 3.26 -40.54
C ASN A 508 14.85 1.92 -39.94
N CYS A 509 13.64 1.47 -40.29
CA CYS A 509 13.11 0.16 -39.88
C CYS A 509 13.45 -0.93 -40.92
N SER A 510 14.71 -1.13 -41.25
CA SER A 510 15.18 -1.92 -42.41
C SER A 510 14.68 -3.37 -42.49
N HIS A 511 14.27 -3.97 -41.37
CA HIS A 511 13.77 -5.36 -41.30
C HIS A 511 12.23 -5.45 -41.27
N LEU A 512 11.53 -4.31 -41.29
CA LEU A 512 10.08 -4.27 -41.17
C LEU A 512 9.41 -4.86 -42.42
N VAL A 513 8.49 -5.79 -42.18
CA VAL A 513 7.67 -6.43 -43.19
C VAL A 513 6.20 -6.29 -42.82
N GLY A 514 5.47 -5.56 -43.61
CA GLY A 514 4.02 -5.36 -43.46
C GLY A 514 3.16 -6.53 -43.94
N GLY A 515 1.86 -6.33 -43.96
CA GLY A 515 0.92 -7.28 -44.52
C GLY A 515 1.18 -7.48 -46.02
N ALA A 516 0.72 -8.63 -46.59
CA ALA A 516 1.03 -9.05 -47.95
C ALA A 516 2.54 -8.99 -48.30
N ASN A 517 3.40 -9.16 -47.31
CA ASN A 517 4.86 -9.17 -47.42
C ASN A 517 5.50 -7.87 -47.97
N TRP A 518 4.87 -6.72 -47.75
CA TRP A 518 5.45 -5.43 -48.09
C TRP A 518 6.72 -5.18 -47.25
N SER A 519 7.88 -5.28 -47.90
CA SER A 519 9.17 -4.94 -47.29
C SER A 519 9.32 -3.42 -47.09
N TYR A 520 10.15 -3.05 -46.09
CA TYR A 520 10.53 -1.67 -45.81
C TYR A 520 11.03 -0.94 -47.06
N ASN A 521 10.66 0.33 -47.19
CA ASN A 521 11.16 1.22 -48.24
C ASN A 521 11.37 2.61 -47.64
N ALA A 522 12.60 3.14 -47.77
CA ALA A 522 13.00 4.41 -47.19
C ALA A 522 12.24 5.64 -47.77
N ALA A 523 11.56 5.48 -48.88
CA ALA A 523 10.68 6.52 -49.43
C ALA A 523 9.27 6.52 -48.83
N ASN A 524 8.91 5.49 -48.06
CA ASN A 524 7.55 5.24 -47.56
C ASN A 524 7.58 5.18 -46.01
N ILE A 525 7.82 6.32 -45.35
CA ILE A 525 8.17 6.36 -43.93
C ILE A 525 7.26 7.23 -43.07
N ASP A 526 6.20 7.80 -43.64
CA ASP A 526 5.22 8.60 -42.92
C ASP A 526 3.96 7.78 -42.52
N ALA A 527 3.00 8.41 -41.85
CA ALA A 527 1.78 7.78 -41.37
C ALA A 527 0.81 7.30 -42.48
N SER A 528 1.03 7.63 -43.75
CA SER A 528 0.19 7.11 -44.86
C SER A 528 0.33 5.59 -45.04
N TYR A 529 1.41 5.02 -44.47
CA TYR A 529 1.71 3.60 -44.46
C TYR A 529 1.32 2.89 -43.14
N ALA A 530 0.73 3.61 -42.17
CA ALA A 530 0.26 3.08 -40.90
C ALA A 530 -1.11 2.38 -41.05
N LYS A 531 -1.13 1.30 -41.81
CA LYS A 531 -2.31 0.49 -42.14
C LYS A 531 -1.92 -0.94 -42.45
N ILE A 532 -2.88 -1.86 -42.41
CA ILE A 532 -2.66 -3.25 -42.81
C ILE A 532 -2.32 -3.31 -44.32
N GLY A 533 -1.16 -3.89 -44.60
CA GLY A 533 -0.74 -4.12 -45.99
C GLY A 533 -1.59 -5.22 -46.67
N LYS A 534 -2.10 -4.94 -47.87
CA LYS A 534 -2.89 -5.85 -48.71
C LYS A 534 -2.26 -5.96 -50.10
N PRO A 535 -2.60 -6.96 -50.94
CA PRO A 535 -2.19 -6.99 -52.34
C PRO A 535 -2.59 -5.67 -53.04
N GLY A 536 -1.63 -4.98 -53.64
CA GLY A 536 -1.84 -3.70 -54.28
C GLY A 536 -1.92 -2.48 -53.34
N LEU A 537 -2.00 -2.67 -52.04
CA LEU A 537 -2.07 -1.59 -51.05
C LEU A 537 -0.94 -1.70 -50.03
N ARG A 538 0.09 -0.86 -50.14
CA ARG A 538 1.23 -0.89 -49.23
C ARG A 538 0.84 -0.40 -47.84
N GLY A 539 1.19 -1.17 -46.84
CA GLY A 539 1.04 -0.82 -45.42
C GLY A 539 1.99 -1.67 -44.56
N TYR A 540 2.44 -1.10 -43.45
CA TYR A 540 3.41 -1.77 -42.55
C TYR A 540 2.76 -2.52 -41.40
N PHE A 541 1.46 -2.46 -41.23
CA PHE A 541 0.76 -3.23 -40.23
C PHE A 541 0.38 -4.62 -40.72
N LYS A 542 0.30 -5.55 -39.79
CA LYS A 542 -0.33 -6.87 -39.93
C LYS A 542 -1.53 -6.95 -39.00
N ALA A 543 -2.57 -7.69 -39.41
CA ALA A 543 -3.63 -8.06 -38.49
C ALA A 543 -3.05 -8.92 -37.37
N LYS A 544 -3.51 -8.71 -36.14
CA LYS A 544 -3.18 -9.58 -35.01
C LYS A 544 -3.86 -10.94 -35.25
N PRO A 545 -3.13 -12.06 -35.07
CA PRO A 545 -3.69 -13.41 -35.23
C PRO A 545 -4.87 -13.70 -34.32
#